data_e969a8ad897d12e1e699d1113ade65a1
#
_entry.id   e969a8ad897d12e1e699d1113ade65a1
#
_cell.length_a   1.000
_cell.length_b   1.000
_cell.length_c   1.000
_cell.angle_alpha   90.00
_cell.angle_beta   90.00
_cell.angle_gamma   90.00
#
_symmetry.space_group_name_H-M   'P 1'
#
loop_
_entity.id
_entity.type
_entity.pdbx_description
1 polymer ?
#
loop_
_entity_poly.entity_id
_entity_poly.type
_entity_poly.pdbx_seq_one_letter_code
_entity_poly.pdbx_strand_id
1 'polypeptide(L)'
;MVTDYSDVKLETKDLILKKAEFEDWKTIYYNLWRHKESAKYMLWQPTETDEDAKDRMKRTIAFEEKPENKNALFVYLKKTGEAIGFAGMRELERGIYEETGIALGPEFVRKGYGRQILTALLEEAGKLGAKEFHACNRTGNAASRVLQLSCGFVFDSLSEEKTDPRTGETYVLENHIYRY
;
A
#
# COMPACT_ATOMS: atom_id res chain seq x y z
N MET A 1 22.94 9.26 15.71
CA MET A 1 22.30 7.94 15.85
C MET A 1 21.66 7.62 14.52
N VAL A 2 22.15 6.61 13.82
CA VAL A 2 21.47 6.08 12.64
C VAL A 2 20.27 5.32 13.19
N THR A 3 19.06 5.82 12.97
CA THR A 3 17.84 5.10 13.33
C THR A 3 17.76 3.90 12.36
N ASP A 4 17.90 2.73 12.90
CA ASP A 4 17.72 1.48 12.15
C ASP A 4 16.23 1.35 11.84
N TYR A 5 15.86 1.54 10.57
CA TYR A 5 14.48 1.44 10.09
C TYR A 5 14.10 0.01 9.66
N SER A 6 14.99 -0.96 9.89
CA SER A 6 14.75 -2.38 9.55
C SER A 6 13.65 -3.04 10.38
N ASP A 7 13.24 -2.40 11.49
CA ASP A 7 12.39 -3.03 12.50
C ASP A 7 10.92 -2.63 12.47
N VAL A 8 10.46 -1.89 11.45
CA VAL A 8 9.02 -1.57 11.36
C VAL A 8 8.25 -2.84 11.04
N LYS A 9 7.50 -3.31 12.03
CA LYS A 9 6.66 -4.49 11.94
C LYS A 9 5.30 -4.19 12.53
N LEU A 10 4.25 -4.31 11.72
CA LEU A 10 2.87 -4.19 12.16
C LEU A 10 2.21 -5.56 12.13
N GLU A 11 1.43 -5.87 13.13
CA GLU A 11 0.70 -7.13 13.20
C GLU A 11 -0.80 -6.89 13.35
N THR A 12 -1.57 -7.66 12.61
CA THR A 12 -3.02 -7.70 12.71
C THR A 12 -3.48 -9.10 13.12
N LYS A 13 -4.78 -9.37 13.07
CA LYS A 13 -5.31 -10.72 13.32
C LYS A 13 -4.69 -11.76 12.38
N ASP A 14 -4.68 -11.49 11.08
CA ASP A 14 -4.31 -12.48 10.06
C ASP A 14 -3.00 -12.15 9.32
N LEU A 15 -2.46 -10.92 9.50
CA LEU A 15 -1.38 -10.40 8.68
C LEU A 15 -0.18 -9.93 9.50
N ILE A 16 0.98 -9.95 8.85
CA ILE A 16 2.19 -9.24 9.26
C ILE A 16 2.58 -8.28 8.14
N LEU A 17 2.82 -7.02 8.48
CA LEU A 17 3.39 -6.02 7.59
C LEU A 17 4.83 -5.76 8.02
N LYS A 18 5.78 -6.02 7.16
CA LYS A 18 7.22 -5.83 7.41
C LYS A 18 7.96 -5.53 6.11
N LYS A 19 9.24 -5.21 6.21
CA LYS A 19 10.10 -5.03 5.04
C LYS A 19 10.18 -6.31 4.21
N ALA A 20 10.31 -6.13 2.89
CA ALA A 20 10.49 -7.21 1.95
C ALA A 20 11.89 -7.84 2.09
N GLU A 21 11.96 -9.15 1.89
CA GLU A 21 13.20 -9.91 1.74
C GLU A 21 13.34 -10.32 0.26
N PHE A 22 14.57 -10.50 -0.21
CA PHE A 22 14.77 -10.81 -1.63
C PHE A 22 14.05 -12.10 -2.05
N GLU A 23 14.03 -13.09 -1.19
CA GLU A 23 13.40 -14.39 -1.40
C GLU A 23 11.89 -14.32 -1.66
N ASP A 24 11.26 -13.24 -1.24
CA ASP A 24 9.82 -13.00 -1.46
C ASP A 24 9.47 -12.71 -2.93
N TRP A 25 10.48 -12.46 -3.81
CA TRP A 25 10.24 -12.11 -5.21
C TRP A 25 9.30 -13.07 -5.92
N LYS A 26 9.47 -14.37 -5.66
CA LYS A 26 8.68 -15.41 -6.30
C LYS A 26 7.23 -15.38 -5.84
N THR A 27 7.03 -15.34 -4.53
CA THR A 27 5.70 -15.36 -3.90
C THR A 27 4.90 -14.12 -4.29
N ILE A 28 5.49 -12.93 -4.19
CA ILE A 28 4.80 -11.69 -4.55
C ILE A 28 4.56 -11.57 -6.05
N TYR A 29 5.45 -12.12 -6.89
CA TYR A 29 5.25 -12.17 -8.33
C TYR A 29 4.00 -12.99 -8.67
N TYR A 30 3.91 -14.21 -8.14
CA TYR A 30 2.76 -15.09 -8.41
C TYR A 30 1.47 -14.60 -7.76
N ASN A 31 1.55 -14.01 -6.59
CA ASN A 31 0.37 -13.56 -5.86
C ASN A 31 -0.16 -12.19 -6.31
N LEU A 32 0.73 -11.28 -6.73
CA LEU A 32 0.35 -9.88 -7.01
C LEU A 32 0.86 -9.35 -8.34
N TRP A 33 2.19 -9.37 -8.57
CA TRP A 33 2.80 -8.52 -9.59
C TRP A 33 2.48 -8.90 -11.03
N ARG A 34 2.15 -10.13 -11.31
CA ARG A 34 1.77 -10.60 -12.67
C ARG A 34 0.30 -10.32 -13.02
N HIS A 35 -0.51 -9.91 -12.07
CA HIS A 35 -1.95 -9.76 -12.25
C HIS A 35 -2.35 -8.36 -12.71
N LYS A 36 -2.98 -8.27 -13.89
CA LYS A 36 -3.48 -7.02 -14.46
C LYS A 36 -4.56 -6.37 -13.58
N GLU A 37 -5.38 -7.19 -12.95
CA GLU A 37 -6.45 -6.75 -12.05
C GLU A 37 -5.89 -5.94 -10.87
N SER A 38 -4.78 -6.40 -10.31
CA SER A 38 -4.12 -5.73 -9.18
C SER A 38 -3.45 -4.42 -9.61
N ALA A 39 -3.03 -4.30 -10.86
CA ALA A 39 -2.40 -3.10 -11.41
C ALA A 39 -3.40 -2.03 -11.90
N LYS A 40 -4.68 -2.39 -12.06
CA LYS A 40 -5.69 -1.57 -12.75
C LYS A 40 -5.77 -0.11 -12.29
N TYR A 41 -5.69 0.13 -10.99
CA TYR A 41 -5.78 1.47 -10.40
C TYR A 41 -4.46 1.98 -9.84
N MET A 42 -3.37 1.21 -10.02
CA MET A 42 -2.05 1.51 -9.50
C MET A 42 -1.17 2.18 -10.56
N LEU A 43 -0.05 2.72 -10.14
CA LEU A 43 0.93 3.37 -11.05
C LEU A 43 2.05 2.42 -11.53
N TRP A 44 1.83 1.11 -11.44
CA TRP A 44 2.79 0.10 -11.93
C TRP A 44 2.15 -0.80 -12.99
N GLN A 45 2.98 -1.41 -13.81
CA GLN A 45 2.58 -2.40 -14.80
C GLN A 45 2.75 -3.81 -14.25
N PRO A 46 1.95 -4.79 -14.72
CA PRO A 46 2.21 -6.19 -14.42
C PRO A 46 3.65 -6.58 -14.81
N THR A 47 4.24 -7.42 -13.98
CA THR A 47 5.55 -8.01 -14.25
C THR A 47 5.35 -9.27 -15.09
N GLU A 48 6.14 -9.46 -16.14
CA GLU A 48 5.89 -10.51 -17.14
C GLU A 48 6.71 -11.77 -16.92
N THR A 49 7.94 -11.62 -16.43
CA THR A 49 8.88 -12.73 -16.27
C THR A 49 9.44 -12.85 -14.86
N ASP A 50 9.97 -14.02 -14.54
CA ASP A 50 10.68 -14.27 -13.27
C ASP A 50 11.89 -13.35 -13.11
N GLU A 51 12.60 -13.04 -14.19
CA GLU A 51 13.78 -12.18 -14.16
C GLU A 51 13.38 -10.73 -13.85
N ASP A 52 12.34 -10.23 -14.52
CA ASP A 52 11.79 -8.90 -14.21
C ASP A 52 11.29 -8.81 -12.76
N ALA A 53 10.73 -9.90 -12.22
CA ALA A 53 10.28 -9.97 -10.84
C ALA A 53 11.44 -9.85 -9.84
N LYS A 54 12.55 -10.53 -10.10
CA LYS A 54 13.77 -10.43 -9.29
C LYS A 54 14.35 -9.02 -9.34
N ASP A 55 14.41 -8.41 -10.52
CA ASP A 55 14.91 -7.04 -10.66
C ASP A 55 13.97 -6.01 -10.03
N ARG A 56 12.66 -6.25 -10.11
CA ARG A 56 11.68 -5.45 -9.37
C ARG A 56 11.88 -5.58 -7.86
N MET A 57 12.14 -6.78 -7.35
CA MET A 57 12.40 -6.98 -5.92
C MET A 57 13.65 -6.21 -5.45
N LYS A 58 14.74 -6.25 -6.19
CA LYS A 58 15.94 -5.45 -5.87
C LYS A 58 15.63 -3.95 -5.76
N ARG A 59 14.85 -3.42 -6.73
CA ARG A 59 14.42 -2.01 -6.70
C ARG A 59 13.48 -1.72 -5.52
N THR A 60 12.61 -2.66 -5.18
CA THR A 60 11.68 -2.53 -4.04
C THR A 60 12.45 -2.46 -2.73
N ILE A 61 13.41 -3.34 -2.50
CA ILE A 61 14.25 -3.33 -1.29
C ILE A 61 15.01 -2.01 -1.20
N ALA A 62 15.69 -1.60 -2.29
CA ALA A 62 16.41 -0.32 -2.32
C ALA A 62 15.49 0.91 -2.10
N PHE A 63 14.22 0.82 -2.47
CA PHE A 63 13.22 1.84 -2.17
C PHE A 63 12.82 1.83 -0.70
N GLU A 64 12.58 0.66 -0.12
CA GLU A 64 12.17 0.48 1.27
C GLU A 64 13.26 0.85 2.28
N GLU A 65 14.54 0.75 1.90
CA GLU A 65 15.69 1.12 2.73
C GLU A 65 15.85 2.63 2.92
N LYS A 66 15.19 3.45 2.10
CA LYS A 66 15.26 4.90 2.23
C LYS A 66 14.49 5.38 3.46
N PRO A 67 15.05 6.35 4.23
CA PRO A 67 14.40 6.85 5.45
C PRO A 67 12.98 7.37 5.24
N GLU A 68 12.71 8.04 4.13
CA GLU A 68 11.38 8.55 3.77
C GLU A 68 10.36 7.44 3.49
N ASN A 69 10.83 6.22 3.17
CA ASN A 69 10.02 5.05 2.86
C ASN A 69 9.99 4.02 4.00
N LYS A 70 10.36 4.45 5.22
CA LYS A 70 10.41 3.54 6.39
C LYS A 70 9.11 2.75 6.61
N ASN A 71 7.96 3.31 6.25
CA ASN A 71 6.64 2.67 6.38
C ASN A 71 6.10 2.12 5.05
N ALA A 72 6.96 1.87 4.04
CA ALA A 72 6.63 1.04 2.89
C ALA A 72 6.91 -0.41 3.25
N LEU A 73 5.87 -1.27 3.25
CA LEU A 73 5.91 -2.60 3.82
C LEU A 73 5.27 -3.62 2.88
N PHE A 74 5.76 -4.84 2.91
CA PHE A 74 5.05 -5.99 2.35
C PHE A 74 4.03 -6.53 3.35
N VAL A 75 2.99 -7.14 2.81
CA VAL A 75 1.92 -7.79 3.57
C VAL A 75 2.07 -9.29 3.45
N TYR A 76 2.21 -9.95 4.59
CA TYR A 76 2.36 -11.40 4.69
C TYR A 76 1.16 -12.02 5.38
N LEU A 77 0.72 -13.16 4.87
CA LEU A 77 -0.32 -13.95 5.52
C LEU A 77 0.30 -14.76 6.67
N LYS A 78 -0.13 -14.56 7.90
CA LYS A 78 0.41 -15.27 9.09
C LYS A 78 0.34 -16.78 8.95
N LYS A 79 -0.74 -17.28 8.35
CA LYS A 79 -0.99 -18.73 8.23
C LYS A 79 0.05 -19.45 7.36
N THR A 80 0.55 -18.81 6.31
CA THR A 80 1.43 -19.43 5.31
C THR A 80 2.82 -18.81 5.26
N GLY A 81 2.98 -17.60 5.78
CA GLY A 81 4.20 -16.80 5.64
C GLY A 81 4.38 -16.17 4.26
N GLU A 82 3.41 -16.31 3.35
CA GLU A 82 3.50 -15.81 1.98
C GLU A 82 3.28 -14.31 1.89
N ALA A 83 4.08 -13.65 1.05
CA ALA A 83 3.86 -12.28 0.64
C ALA A 83 2.64 -12.22 -0.31
N ILE A 84 1.60 -11.47 0.08
CA ILE A 84 0.32 -11.38 -0.62
C ILE A 84 0.00 -9.99 -1.15
N GLY A 85 0.81 -9.01 -0.81
CA GLY A 85 0.60 -7.63 -1.18
C GLY A 85 1.63 -6.69 -0.60
N PHE A 86 1.37 -5.41 -0.75
CA PHE A 86 2.12 -4.35 -0.09
C PHE A 86 1.19 -3.26 0.42
N ALA A 87 1.67 -2.48 1.35
CA ALA A 87 0.98 -1.30 1.88
C ALA A 87 2.00 -0.29 2.39
N GLY A 88 1.60 0.96 2.47
CA GLY A 88 2.50 1.95 3.02
C GLY A 88 1.81 3.25 3.40
N MET A 89 2.55 4.03 4.16
CA MET A 89 2.21 5.41 4.52
C MET A 89 3.46 6.25 4.59
N ARG A 90 3.31 7.55 4.46
CA ARG A 90 4.39 8.52 4.73
C ARG A 90 3.85 9.77 5.40
N GLU A 91 4.72 10.47 6.10
CA GLU A 91 4.41 11.80 6.61
C GLU A 91 4.63 12.82 5.48
N LEU A 92 3.60 13.63 5.20
CA LEU A 92 3.65 14.74 4.24
C LEU A 92 4.17 16.01 4.92
N GLU A 93 3.58 16.31 6.07
CA GLU A 93 3.88 17.43 6.93
C GLU A 93 3.75 16.95 8.37
N ARG A 94 4.26 17.73 9.33
CA ARG A 94 4.24 17.35 10.74
C ARG A 94 2.82 17.02 11.24
N GLY A 95 2.58 15.75 11.45
CA GLY A 95 1.31 15.20 11.93
C GLY A 95 0.26 14.98 10.83
N ILE A 96 0.61 15.14 9.56
CA ILE A 96 -0.24 14.80 8.41
C ILE A 96 0.41 13.64 7.67
N TYR A 97 -0.28 12.51 7.67
CA TYR A 97 0.16 11.30 6.99
C TYR A 97 -0.69 11.02 5.76
N GLU A 98 -0.15 10.29 4.81
CA GLU A 98 -0.93 9.76 3.68
C GLU A 98 -0.66 8.28 3.45
N GLU A 99 -1.67 7.57 2.97
CA GLU A 99 -1.54 6.24 2.40
C GLU A 99 -0.79 6.34 1.06
N THR A 100 0.26 5.54 0.90
CA THR A 100 1.05 5.49 -0.34
C THR A 100 0.63 4.37 -1.29
N GLY A 101 -0.37 3.61 -0.92
CA GLY A 101 -0.96 2.51 -1.68
C GLY A 101 -1.18 1.27 -0.83
N ILE A 102 -2.28 0.58 -1.10
CA ILE A 102 -2.57 -0.77 -0.60
C ILE A 102 -2.91 -1.63 -1.82
N ALA A 103 -2.14 -2.68 -2.05
CA ALA A 103 -2.40 -3.64 -3.10
C ALA A 103 -2.33 -5.07 -2.57
N LEU A 104 -3.33 -5.85 -2.90
CA LEU A 104 -3.42 -7.28 -2.60
C LEU A 104 -3.59 -8.08 -3.88
N GLY A 105 -3.04 -9.28 -3.90
CA GLY A 105 -3.28 -10.22 -4.99
C GLY A 105 -4.77 -10.54 -5.13
N PRO A 106 -5.26 -10.87 -6.34
CA PRO A 106 -6.69 -11.04 -6.61
C PRO A 106 -7.33 -12.14 -5.77
N GLU A 107 -6.59 -13.15 -5.36
CA GLU A 107 -7.09 -14.23 -4.49
C GLU A 107 -7.20 -13.81 -3.01
N PHE A 108 -6.64 -12.66 -2.64
CA PHE A 108 -6.61 -12.19 -1.26
C PHE A 108 -7.53 -10.99 -1.00
N VAL A 109 -8.23 -10.51 -2.02
CA VAL A 109 -9.24 -9.44 -1.86
C VAL A 109 -10.56 -9.99 -1.29
N ARG A 110 -11.40 -9.09 -0.76
CA ARG A 110 -12.72 -9.43 -0.18
C ARG A 110 -12.70 -10.42 1.00
N LYS A 111 -11.55 -10.53 1.67
CA LYS A 111 -11.36 -11.35 2.89
C LYS A 111 -11.19 -10.50 4.16
N GLY A 112 -11.43 -9.20 4.06
CA GLY A 112 -11.24 -8.28 5.18
C GLY A 112 -9.79 -7.83 5.41
N TYR A 113 -8.84 -8.29 4.58
CA TYR A 113 -7.42 -7.95 4.76
C TYR A 113 -7.12 -6.47 4.51
N GLY A 114 -7.74 -5.85 3.50
CA GLY A 114 -7.58 -4.42 3.26
C GLY A 114 -7.95 -3.57 4.48
N ARG A 115 -9.03 -3.95 5.18
CA ARG A 115 -9.44 -3.26 6.41
C ARG A 115 -8.43 -3.45 7.54
N GLN A 116 -7.91 -4.67 7.72
CA GLN A 116 -6.86 -4.93 8.72
C GLN A 116 -5.61 -4.08 8.44
N ILE A 117 -5.20 -3.99 7.17
CA ILE A 117 -4.04 -3.21 6.74
C ILE A 117 -4.25 -1.72 7.03
N LEU A 118 -5.35 -1.15 6.53
CA LEU A 118 -5.59 0.29 6.68
C LEU A 118 -5.77 0.69 8.15
N THR A 119 -6.44 -0.16 8.96
CA THR A 119 -6.53 0.05 10.40
C THR A 119 -5.16 0.03 11.08
N ALA A 120 -4.29 -0.93 10.72
CA ALA A 120 -2.95 -1.00 11.29
C ALA A 120 -2.08 0.22 10.92
N LEU A 121 -2.20 0.74 9.70
CA LEU A 121 -1.54 1.98 9.28
C LEU A 121 -2.05 3.19 10.06
N LEU A 122 -3.38 3.30 10.26
CA LEU A 122 -3.98 4.37 11.08
C LEU A 122 -3.49 4.32 12.53
N GLU A 123 -3.48 3.14 13.13
CA GLU A 123 -2.99 2.96 14.50
C GLU A 123 -1.51 3.34 14.64
N GLU A 124 -0.70 2.96 13.68
CA GLU A 124 0.73 3.30 13.67
C GLU A 124 0.94 4.81 13.48
N ALA A 125 0.25 5.44 12.54
CA ALA A 125 0.32 6.89 12.37
C ALA A 125 -0.12 7.64 13.64
N GLY A 126 -1.18 7.15 14.32
CA GLY A 126 -1.63 7.70 15.60
C GLY A 126 -0.55 7.64 16.68
N LYS A 127 0.17 6.51 16.80
CA LYS A 127 1.33 6.37 17.72
C LYS A 127 2.47 7.34 17.38
N LEU A 128 2.64 7.66 16.09
CA LEU A 128 3.62 8.62 15.61
C LEU A 128 3.17 10.08 15.76
N GLY A 129 1.96 10.33 16.28
CA GLY A 129 1.44 11.66 16.56
C GLY A 129 0.66 12.29 15.40
N ALA A 130 0.11 11.47 14.52
CA ALA A 130 -0.75 11.94 13.44
C ALA A 130 -1.97 12.69 13.98
N LYS A 131 -2.33 13.77 13.28
CA LYS A 131 -3.57 14.53 13.48
C LYS A 131 -4.57 14.24 12.36
N GLU A 132 -4.03 14.02 11.17
CA GLU A 132 -4.78 13.64 9.98
C GLU A 132 -4.08 12.52 9.24
N PHE A 133 -4.88 11.67 8.62
CA PHE A 133 -4.40 10.65 7.68
C PHE A 133 -5.19 10.79 6.38
N HIS A 134 -4.50 11.00 5.29
CA HIS A 134 -5.09 11.19 3.97
C HIS A 134 -5.03 9.91 3.17
N ALA A 135 -6.07 9.62 2.43
CA ALA A 135 -6.11 8.53 1.46
C ALA A 135 -6.82 9.01 0.19
N CYS A 136 -6.48 8.43 -0.94
CA CYS A 136 -7.18 8.72 -2.17
C CYS A 136 -7.43 7.46 -2.99
N ASN A 137 -8.42 7.54 -3.89
CA ASN A 137 -8.69 6.52 -4.88
C ASN A 137 -9.16 7.15 -6.19
N ARG A 138 -8.90 6.48 -7.31
CA ARG A 138 -9.56 6.87 -8.57
C ARG A 138 -11.08 6.70 -8.42
N THR A 139 -11.86 7.62 -8.97
CA THR A 139 -13.34 7.63 -8.85
C THR A 139 -14.00 6.32 -9.26
N GLY A 140 -13.40 5.58 -10.20
CA GLY A 140 -13.84 4.24 -10.61
C GLY A 140 -13.48 3.10 -9.65
N ASN A 141 -12.65 3.35 -8.62
CA ASN A 141 -12.22 2.32 -7.66
C ASN A 141 -13.17 2.26 -6.45
N ALA A 142 -14.36 1.71 -6.66
CA ALA A 142 -15.38 1.58 -5.62
C ALA A 142 -14.90 0.76 -4.41
N ALA A 143 -14.05 -0.24 -4.62
CA ALA A 143 -13.54 -1.08 -3.54
C ALA A 143 -12.67 -0.27 -2.56
N SER A 144 -11.78 0.57 -3.06
CA SER A 144 -10.95 1.45 -2.23
C SER A 144 -11.79 2.49 -1.50
N ARG A 145 -12.77 3.12 -2.18
CA ARG A 145 -13.71 4.05 -1.55
C ARG A 145 -14.44 3.40 -0.37
N VAL A 146 -15.04 2.24 -0.59
CA VAL A 146 -15.78 1.52 0.47
C VAL A 146 -14.85 1.16 1.62
N LEU A 147 -13.63 0.75 1.34
CA LEU A 147 -12.62 0.45 2.36
C LEU A 147 -12.33 1.69 3.22
N GLN A 148 -12.00 2.81 2.60
CA GLN A 148 -11.67 4.06 3.29
C GLN A 148 -12.84 4.54 4.16
N LEU A 149 -14.04 4.62 3.61
CA LEU A 149 -15.24 5.01 4.35
C LEU A 149 -15.53 4.06 5.52
N SER A 150 -15.34 2.76 5.33
CA SER A 150 -15.56 1.76 6.38
C SER A 150 -14.54 1.84 7.53
N CYS A 151 -13.39 2.46 7.31
CA CYS A 151 -12.37 2.73 8.32
C CYS A 151 -12.51 4.11 8.98
N GLY A 152 -13.57 4.86 8.67
CA GLY A 152 -13.86 6.15 9.31
C GLY A 152 -13.31 7.36 8.56
N PHE A 153 -12.79 7.19 7.36
CA PHE A 153 -12.47 8.33 6.51
C PHE A 153 -13.74 9.04 6.05
N VAL A 154 -13.64 10.33 5.84
CA VAL A 154 -14.69 11.15 5.24
C VAL A 154 -14.21 11.72 3.91
N PHE A 155 -15.13 11.84 2.95
CA PHE A 155 -14.84 12.49 1.68
C PHE A 155 -14.47 13.97 1.93
N ASP A 156 -13.41 14.42 1.28
CA ASP A 156 -12.93 15.79 1.35
C ASP A 156 -13.12 16.53 0.03
N SER A 157 -12.52 16.03 -1.03
CA SER A 157 -12.50 16.74 -2.31
C SER A 157 -12.26 15.81 -3.51
N LEU A 158 -12.47 16.34 -4.70
CA LEU A 158 -11.99 15.76 -5.94
C LEU A 158 -10.71 16.46 -6.39
N SER A 159 -9.76 15.69 -6.93
CA SER A 159 -8.60 16.28 -7.59
C SER A 159 -8.99 16.92 -8.93
N GLU A 160 -8.10 17.75 -9.47
CA GLU A 160 -8.11 18.04 -10.89
C GLU A 160 -7.94 16.75 -11.71
N GLU A 161 -8.35 16.81 -12.98
CA GLU A 161 -8.12 15.70 -13.90
C GLU A 161 -6.61 15.46 -14.09
N LYS A 162 -6.20 14.21 -13.98
CA LYS A 162 -4.83 13.74 -14.14
C LYS A 162 -4.75 12.80 -15.34
N THR A 163 -3.59 12.71 -15.95
CA THR A 163 -3.32 11.75 -17.03
C THR A 163 -2.39 10.64 -16.52
N ASP A 164 -2.75 9.39 -16.74
CA ASP A 164 -1.88 8.27 -16.51
C ASP A 164 -0.76 8.25 -17.59
N PRO A 165 0.50 8.47 -17.21
CA PRO A 165 1.60 8.57 -18.19
C PRO A 165 1.87 7.26 -18.95
N ARG A 166 1.34 6.13 -18.46
CA ARG A 166 1.53 4.81 -19.07
C ARG A 166 0.52 4.52 -20.16
N THR A 167 -0.72 4.99 -19.97
CA THR A 167 -1.87 4.66 -20.86
C THR A 167 -2.41 5.84 -21.61
N GLY A 168 -2.12 7.08 -21.18
CA GLY A 168 -2.71 8.30 -21.69
C GLY A 168 -4.18 8.52 -21.23
N GLU A 169 -4.73 7.62 -20.43
CA GLU A 169 -6.07 7.75 -19.89
C GLU A 169 -6.14 8.83 -18.82
N THR A 170 -7.22 9.62 -18.83
CA THR A 170 -7.46 10.60 -17.77
C THR A 170 -8.24 9.99 -16.61
N TYR A 171 -8.00 10.50 -15.41
CA TYR A 171 -8.69 10.07 -14.20
C TYR A 171 -8.76 11.20 -13.17
N VAL A 172 -9.72 11.10 -12.27
CA VAL A 172 -9.91 11.99 -11.11
C VAL A 172 -9.75 11.16 -9.84
N LEU A 173 -9.13 11.74 -8.83
CA LEU A 173 -9.02 11.15 -7.50
C LEU A 173 -10.12 11.70 -6.58
N GLU A 174 -10.68 10.82 -5.78
CA GLU A 174 -11.43 11.16 -4.58
C GLU A 174 -10.45 11.20 -3.42
N ASN A 175 -10.37 12.32 -2.73
CA ASN A 175 -9.56 12.50 -1.54
C ASN A 175 -10.43 12.30 -0.30
N HIS A 176 -9.92 11.56 0.66
CA HIS A 176 -10.58 11.26 1.91
C HIS A 176 -9.63 11.55 3.07
N ILE A 177 -10.18 12.01 4.19
CA ILE A 177 -9.41 12.36 5.37
C ILE A 177 -9.97 11.62 6.59
N TYR A 178 -9.07 11.02 7.36
CA TYR A 178 -9.33 10.55 8.71
C TYR A 178 -8.71 11.53 9.69
N ARG A 179 -9.46 11.96 10.73
CA ARG A 179 -8.98 12.84 11.81
C ARG A 179 -8.94 12.09 13.12
N TYR A 180 -7.82 12.21 13.80
CA TYR A 180 -7.58 11.59 15.10
C TYR A 180 -8.23 12.35 16.24
#